data_170900b63cdc646e6e0065cf8b9cc113
#
_entry.id   170900b63cdc646e6e0065cf8b9cc113
#
_cell.length_a   1.000
_cell.length_b   1.000
_cell.length_c   1.000
_cell.angle_alpha   90.00
_cell.angle_beta   90.00
_cell.angle_gamma   90.00
#
_symmetry.space_group_name_H-M   'P 1'
#
loop_
_entity.id
_entity.type
_entity.pdbx_description
1 polymer ?
#
loop_
_entity_poly.entity_id
_entity_poly.type
_entity_poly.pdbx_seq_one_letter_code
_entity_poly.pdbx_strand_id
1 'polypeptide(L)'
;MQRISFVSLQPKGERIMSEHKHNEECRSHEHHEHHEHHHHHHHHVAADNGQMRKVLWVAIILNLLFVGVEAGVGLWQNSLSLLSDAGHNLSDVFSLVLVVVGLHLVKVHSNERYTYGYKKSTILISLANALLLLVAVGVIVAESVHKLREPAAIDGAVISWTAGVGILINGVTTLLLMRGQKGDLNIRGAFLHMAADTLVSIGVVISGIVIKHTGWFIIDPIVSIVIAVVILVGTWELLRDSMRLALDGVPECIEVDEVAQTMSQVEHVTDVHHLHIWAMSTTENALTAHVVVDDEHEASAVRKALKEALHEHGITHATIEIESDNECCDKKC
;
A
#
# COMPACT_ATOMS: atom_id res chain seq x y z
N MET A 1 47.90 29.10 16.02
CA MET A 1 48.74 29.26 14.86
C MET A 1 48.90 27.92 14.18
N GLN A 2 48.50 27.77 13.04
CA GLN A 2 48.49 26.69 12.04
C GLN A 2 47.09 26.18 11.75
N ARG A 3 46.56 26.68 10.64
CA ARG A 3 45.35 26.15 9.97
C ARG A 3 45.72 24.82 9.35
N ILE A 4 44.96 23.78 9.65
CA ILE A 4 45.02 22.51 8.94
C ILE A 4 43.76 22.46 8.05
N SER A 5 43.99 22.57 6.73
CA SER A 5 43.00 22.30 5.70
C SER A 5 42.79 20.80 5.60
N PHE A 6 41.58 20.33 5.82
CA PHE A 6 41.20 18.96 5.44
C PHE A 6 40.64 18.97 4.02
N VAL A 7 41.44 18.41 3.12
CA VAL A 7 40.98 18.02 1.76
C VAL A 7 40.17 16.75 1.90
N SER A 8 38.91 16.80 1.54
CA SER A 8 38.08 15.61 1.48
C SER A 8 38.36 14.85 0.17
N LEU A 9 38.94 13.68 0.30
CA LEU A 9 39.00 12.67 -0.75
C LEU A 9 37.71 11.89 -0.76
N GLN A 10 36.90 12.06 -1.83
CA GLN A 10 35.83 11.14 -2.15
C GLN A 10 36.37 9.87 -2.81
N PRO A 11 36.00 8.68 -2.39
CA PRO A 11 36.22 7.48 -3.19
C PRO A 11 35.11 7.39 -4.25
N LYS A 12 35.52 7.43 -5.52
CA LYS A 12 34.74 6.90 -6.65
C LYS A 12 34.74 5.38 -6.54
N GLY A 13 33.59 4.77 -6.58
CA GLY A 13 33.51 3.32 -6.80
C GLY A 13 32.12 2.74 -6.55
N GLU A 14 31.51 2.32 -7.64
CA GLU A 14 30.48 1.27 -7.72
C GLU A 14 29.05 1.59 -7.25
N ARG A 15 28.35 2.29 -8.12
CA ARG A 15 26.90 2.22 -8.23
C ARG A 15 26.57 1.16 -9.28
N ILE A 16 26.27 -0.05 -8.87
CA ILE A 16 25.93 -1.16 -9.75
C ILE A 16 24.55 -1.71 -9.37
N MET A 17 23.62 -1.64 -10.32
CA MET A 17 22.48 -2.51 -10.56
C MET A 17 21.51 -2.77 -9.41
N SER A 18 20.73 -1.76 -9.03
CA SER A 18 19.41 -1.99 -8.42
C SER A 18 18.30 -1.03 -8.93
N GLU A 19 18.65 -0.06 -9.79
CA GLU A 19 17.73 1.01 -10.25
C GLU A 19 16.73 0.59 -11.34
N HIS A 20 16.87 -0.59 -11.97
CA HIS A 20 16.02 -0.94 -13.13
C HIS A 20 14.73 -1.70 -12.82
N LYS A 21 14.45 -2.08 -11.57
CA LYS A 21 13.21 -2.82 -11.26
C LYS A 21 12.05 -1.99 -10.73
N HIS A 22 12.31 -0.81 -10.16
CA HIS A 22 11.25 0.03 -9.59
C HIS A 22 10.52 0.92 -10.59
N ASN A 23 11.18 1.33 -11.68
CA ASN A 23 10.56 2.17 -12.71
C ASN A 23 9.51 1.48 -13.58
N GLU A 24 9.48 0.15 -13.62
CA GLU A 24 8.48 -0.57 -14.43
C GLU A 24 7.07 -0.60 -13.82
N GLU A 25 6.93 -0.45 -12.50
CA GLU A 25 5.60 -0.49 -11.85
C GLU A 25 4.78 0.79 -12.01
N CYS A 26 5.42 1.94 -12.13
CA CYS A 26 4.74 3.21 -12.46
C CYS A 26 4.63 3.47 -13.98
N ARG A 27 5.44 2.78 -14.80
CA ARG A 27 5.54 2.97 -16.27
C ARG A 27 4.81 1.93 -17.13
N SER A 28 4.03 1.02 -16.60
CA SER A 28 3.43 -0.07 -17.38
C SER A 28 2.33 0.34 -18.38
N HIS A 29 2.28 1.59 -18.84
CA HIS A 29 1.30 2.06 -19.81
C HIS A 29 1.85 2.95 -20.92
N GLU A 30 3.08 2.75 -21.41
CA GLU A 30 3.46 3.34 -22.67
C GLU A 30 4.41 2.44 -23.47
N HIS A 31 3.86 1.83 -24.53
CA HIS A 31 4.46 1.60 -25.83
C HIS A 31 3.43 1.01 -26.77
N HIS A 32 2.79 1.83 -27.59
CA HIS A 32 2.45 1.48 -28.98
C HIS A 32 2.33 2.75 -29.84
N GLU A 33 2.86 2.59 -31.03
CA GLU A 33 3.20 3.48 -32.10
C GLU A 33 2.13 4.50 -32.55
N HIS A 34 2.67 5.60 -33.12
CA HIS A 34 2.00 6.66 -33.86
C HIS A 34 0.85 6.22 -34.74
N HIS A 35 -0.32 6.83 -34.57
CA HIS A 35 -1.16 7.37 -35.64
C HIS A 35 -2.10 8.44 -35.05
N GLU A 36 -2.24 9.53 -35.86
CA GLU A 36 -3.00 10.73 -35.56
C GLU A 36 -4.48 10.50 -35.22
N HIS A 37 -5.01 11.45 -34.47
CA HIS A 37 -6.39 11.91 -34.29
C HIS A 37 -7.14 11.53 -33.03
N HIS A 38 -7.64 12.62 -32.45
CA HIS A 38 -8.74 12.78 -31.50
C HIS A 38 -8.43 12.62 -30.01
N HIS A 39 -8.38 13.79 -29.37
CA HIS A 39 -8.51 14.01 -27.95
C HIS A 39 -9.61 13.15 -27.32
N HIS A 40 -9.23 12.09 -26.69
CA HIS A 40 -10.01 11.46 -25.64
C HIS A 40 -9.21 11.54 -24.35
N HIS A 41 -9.63 12.48 -23.48
CA HIS A 41 -9.17 12.55 -22.11
C HIS A 41 -9.51 11.23 -21.41
N HIS A 42 -8.56 10.32 -21.36
CA HIS A 42 -8.68 9.15 -20.49
C HIS A 42 -8.23 9.53 -19.08
N HIS A 43 -9.21 9.87 -18.26
CA HIS A 43 -9.05 9.89 -16.80
C HIS A 43 -8.70 8.49 -16.27
N HIS A 44 -7.43 8.15 -16.21
CA HIS A 44 -6.95 6.85 -15.73
C HIS A 44 -6.69 6.77 -14.21
N VAL A 45 -7.18 7.71 -13.40
CA VAL A 45 -6.99 7.66 -11.94
C VAL A 45 -8.27 7.35 -11.16
N ALA A 46 -9.42 7.26 -11.81
CA ALA A 46 -10.67 6.91 -11.15
C ALA A 46 -11.26 5.59 -11.65
N ALA A 47 -10.43 4.69 -12.16
CA ALA A 47 -10.89 3.39 -12.59
C ALA A 47 -11.45 2.62 -11.37
N ASP A 48 -12.74 2.84 -11.16
CA ASP A 48 -13.61 1.87 -10.56
C ASP A 48 -13.55 1.65 -9.03
N ASN A 49 -13.47 2.74 -8.25
CA ASN A 49 -13.83 2.69 -6.83
C ASN A 49 -15.19 2.02 -6.55
N GLY A 50 -16.10 1.99 -7.54
CA GLY A 50 -17.39 1.32 -7.46
C GLY A 50 -17.29 -0.20 -7.57
N GLN A 51 -16.47 -0.71 -8.49
CA GLN A 51 -16.26 -2.14 -8.68
C GLN A 51 -15.45 -2.72 -7.54
N MET A 52 -14.37 -2.05 -7.14
CA MET A 52 -13.54 -2.49 -6.01
C MET A 52 -14.33 -2.51 -4.70
N ARG A 53 -15.21 -1.53 -4.47
CA ARG A 53 -16.11 -1.54 -3.32
C ARG A 53 -17.08 -2.71 -3.33
N LYS A 54 -17.60 -3.12 -4.50
CA LYS A 54 -18.42 -4.33 -4.62
C LYS A 54 -17.62 -5.59 -4.30
N VAL A 55 -16.39 -5.68 -4.78
CA VAL A 55 -15.48 -6.78 -4.47
C VAL A 55 -15.23 -6.88 -2.97
N LEU A 56 -14.93 -5.77 -2.29
CA LEU A 56 -14.76 -5.73 -0.84
C LEU A 56 -16.01 -6.17 -0.08
N TRP A 57 -17.20 -5.72 -0.49
CA TRP A 57 -18.44 -6.17 0.13
C TRP A 57 -18.70 -7.67 -0.07
N VAL A 58 -18.42 -8.21 -1.27
CA VAL A 58 -18.50 -9.65 -1.52
C VAL A 58 -17.52 -10.40 -0.62
N ALA A 59 -16.29 -9.92 -0.48
CA ALA A 59 -15.27 -10.49 0.40
C ALA A 59 -15.76 -10.49 1.87
N ILE A 60 -16.27 -9.36 2.36
CA ILE A 60 -16.80 -9.23 3.73
C ILE A 60 -17.94 -10.23 3.95
N ILE A 61 -18.89 -10.33 3.05
CA ILE A 61 -20.05 -11.23 3.17
C ILE A 61 -19.59 -12.69 3.19
N LEU A 62 -18.69 -13.09 2.29
CA LEU A 62 -18.17 -14.46 2.22
C LEU A 62 -17.44 -14.84 3.51
N ASN A 63 -16.55 -13.97 3.98
CA ASN A 63 -15.81 -14.22 5.23
C ASN A 63 -16.74 -14.21 6.45
N LEU A 64 -17.72 -13.32 6.51
CA LEU A 64 -18.69 -13.29 7.61
C LEU A 64 -19.57 -14.54 7.65
N LEU A 65 -19.99 -15.07 6.50
CA LEU A 65 -20.71 -16.35 6.41
C LEU A 65 -19.84 -17.51 6.90
N PHE A 66 -18.56 -17.52 6.52
CA PHE A 66 -17.61 -18.52 6.96
C PHE A 66 -17.43 -18.50 8.48
N VAL A 67 -17.18 -17.33 9.07
CA VAL A 67 -17.13 -17.11 10.52
C VAL A 67 -18.38 -17.63 11.21
N GLY A 68 -19.57 -17.36 10.65
CA GLY A 68 -20.84 -17.83 11.19
C GLY A 68 -20.94 -19.35 11.21
N VAL A 69 -20.49 -20.02 10.14
CA VAL A 69 -20.46 -21.49 10.07
C VAL A 69 -19.45 -22.07 11.04
N GLU A 70 -18.22 -21.54 11.10
CA GLU A 70 -17.18 -22.00 12.04
C GLU A 70 -17.58 -21.83 13.49
N ALA A 71 -18.11 -20.66 13.85
CA ALA A 71 -18.61 -20.41 15.21
C ALA A 71 -19.77 -21.33 15.55
N GLY A 72 -20.73 -21.54 14.63
CA GLY A 72 -21.86 -22.44 14.84
C GLY A 72 -21.44 -23.90 15.05
N VAL A 73 -20.52 -24.40 14.22
CA VAL A 73 -19.98 -25.77 14.37
C VAL A 73 -19.12 -25.86 15.63
N GLY A 74 -18.31 -24.84 15.93
CA GLY A 74 -17.45 -24.77 17.13
C GLY A 74 -18.29 -24.83 18.42
N LEU A 75 -19.39 -24.09 18.48
CA LEU A 75 -20.33 -24.12 19.61
C LEU A 75 -21.03 -25.49 19.73
N TRP A 76 -21.48 -26.06 18.60
CA TRP A 76 -22.15 -27.36 18.62
C TRP A 76 -21.24 -28.51 19.05
N GLN A 77 -19.96 -28.47 18.64
CA GLN A 77 -18.98 -29.49 18.98
C GLN A 77 -18.21 -29.20 20.31
N ASN A 78 -18.47 -28.07 20.97
CA ASN A 78 -17.70 -27.55 22.09
C ASN A 78 -16.19 -27.47 21.79
N SER A 79 -15.83 -27.09 20.55
CA SER A 79 -14.46 -27.00 20.08
C SER A 79 -13.91 -25.60 20.25
N LEU A 80 -13.03 -25.42 21.25
CA LEU A 80 -12.32 -24.14 21.46
C LEU A 80 -11.41 -23.78 20.29
N SER A 81 -10.87 -24.77 19.57
CA SER A 81 -10.05 -24.54 18.39
C SER A 81 -10.84 -23.87 17.28
N LEU A 82 -12.03 -24.39 16.93
CA LEU A 82 -12.90 -23.79 15.90
C LEU A 82 -13.42 -22.41 16.33
N LEU A 83 -13.68 -22.19 17.62
CA LEU A 83 -14.08 -20.87 18.12
C LEU A 83 -12.92 -19.86 18.05
N SER A 84 -11.69 -20.30 18.29
CA SER A 84 -10.50 -19.48 18.15
C SER A 84 -10.28 -19.09 16.67
N ASP A 85 -10.43 -20.05 15.75
CA ASP A 85 -10.35 -19.83 14.29
C ASP A 85 -11.42 -18.84 13.82
N ALA A 86 -12.67 -19.02 14.26
CA ALA A 86 -13.75 -18.09 13.97
C ALA A 86 -13.46 -16.67 14.50
N GLY A 87 -12.83 -16.56 15.70
CA GLY A 87 -12.38 -15.27 16.25
C GLY A 87 -11.29 -14.60 15.40
N HIS A 88 -10.34 -15.38 14.87
CA HIS A 88 -9.32 -14.90 13.96
C HIS A 88 -9.96 -14.38 12.65
N ASN A 89 -10.77 -15.19 11.99
CA ASN A 89 -11.48 -14.83 10.76
C ASN A 89 -12.43 -13.62 10.94
N LEU A 90 -12.98 -13.42 12.14
CA LEU A 90 -13.75 -12.20 12.46
C LEU A 90 -12.86 -10.95 12.49
N SER A 91 -11.61 -11.07 12.95
CA SER A 91 -10.62 -9.97 12.89
C SER A 91 -10.29 -9.60 11.45
N ASP A 92 -10.24 -10.58 10.54
CA ASP A 92 -10.00 -10.37 9.12
C ASP A 92 -11.16 -9.59 8.47
N VAL A 93 -12.40 -9.98 8.80
CA VAL A 93 -13.60 -9.22 8.40
C VAL A 93 -13.52 -7.77 8.88
N PHE A 94 -13.06 -7.55 10.12
CA PHE A 94 -12.89 -6.20 10.66
C PHE A 94 -11.87 -5.38 9.85
N SER A 95 -10.75 -5.97 9.45
CA SER A 95 -9.74 -5.33 8.59
C SER A 95 -10.32 -4.91 7.23
N LEU A 96 -11.13 -5.79 6.59
CA LEU A 96 -11.84 -5.47 5.35
C LEU A 96 -12.86 -4.34 5.52
N VAL A 97 -13.59 -4.33 6.65
CA VAL A 97 -14.54 -3.25 6.97
C VAL A 97 -13.82 -1.92 7.14
N LEU A 98 -12.65 -1.89 7.80
CA LEU A 98 -11.85 -0.67 7.93
C LEU A 98 -11.48 -0.10 6.56
N VAL A 99 -11.12 -0.94 5.59
CA VAL A 99 -10.83 -0.49 4.21
C VAL A 99 -12.06 0.15 3.58
N VAL A 100 -13.24 -0.48 3.69
CA VAL A 100 -14.50 0.08 3.16
C VAL A 100 -14.84 1.41 3.82
N VAL A 101 -14.65 1.53 5.13
CA VAL A 101 -14.82 2.78 5.88
C VAL A 101 -13.87 3.86 5.36
N GLY A 102 -12.59 3.55 5.13
CA GLY A 102 -11.62 4.47 4.55
C GLY A 102 -12.05 5.00 3.19
N LEU A 103 -12.45 4.11 2.28
CA LEU A 103 -12.95 4.47 0.95
C LEU A 103 -14.25 5.29 1.00
N HIS A 104 -15.04 5.16 2.07
CA HIS A 104 -16.23 5.97 2.27
C HIS A 104 -15.86 7.36 2.80
N LEU A 105 -14.94 7.44 3.76
CA LEU A 105 -14.51 8.70 4.39
C LEU A 105 -13.88 9.68 3.39
N VAL A 106 -13.18 9.19 2.37
CA VAL A 106 -12.65 10.05 1.28
C VAL A 106 -13.75 10.82 0.56
N LYS A 107 -14.96 10.27 0.48
CA LYS A 107 -16.11 10.90 -0.21
C LYS A 107 -16.89 11.88 0.66
N VAL A 108 -16.59 11.93 1.95
CA VAL A 108 -17.22 12.88 2.87
C VAL A 108 -16.69 14.28 2.58
N HIS A 109 -17.61 15.22 2.41
CA HIS A 109 -17.27 16.60 2.08
C HIS A 109 -16.42 17.25 3.19
N SER A 110 -15.53 18.15 2.77
CA SER A 110 -14.79 19.01 3.68
C SER A 110 -15.71 19.88 4.53
N ASN A 111 -15.26 20.25 5.70
CA ASN A 111 -15.95 21.15 6.62
C ASN A 111 -14.96 22.16 7.22
N GLU A 112 -15.44 23.09 8.02
CA GLU A 112 -14.61 24.17 8.62
C GLU A 112 -13.43 23.64 9.45
N ARG A 113 -13.52 22.44 10.03
CA ARG A 113 -12.45 21.83 10.84
C ARG A 113 -11.51 20.96 10.03
N TYR A 114 -12.02 20.30 8.99
CA TYR A 114 -11.28 19.41 8.09
C TYR A 114 -11.42 19.93 6.67
N THR A 115 -10.61 20.90 6.30
CA THR A 115 -10.70 21.62 5.02
C THR A 115 -10.37 20.75 3.81
N TYR A 116 -9.52 19.75 3.97
CA TYR A 116 -9.28 18.68 2.97
C TYR A 116 -10.24 17.49 3.11
N GLY A 117 -11.25 17.56 4.00
CA GLY A 117 -12.12 16.45 4.35
C GLY A 117 -11.35 15.37 5.14
N TYR A 118 -11.79 14.12 5.00
CA TYR A 118 -11.20 12.99 5.72
C TYR A 118 -10.27 12.13 4.85
N LYS A 119 -9.68 12.71 3.80
CA LYS A 119 -8.83 12.00 2.84
C LYS A 119 -7.66 11.28 3.52
N LYS A 120 -7.02 11.91 4.50
CA LYS A 120 -5.89 11.33 5.25
C LYS A 120 -6.25 10.09 6.09
N SER A 121 -7.55 9.84 6.33
CA SER A 121 -8.00 8.63 7.02
C SER A 121 -7.62 7.34 6.29
N THR A 122 -7.52 7.37 4.94
CA THR A 122 -7.10 6.19 4.17
C THR A 122 -5.66 5.80 4.47
N ILE A 123 -4.78 6.78 4.62
CA ILE A 123 -3.37 6.56 5.00
C ILE A 123 -3.30 5.96 6.42
N LEU A 124 -4.08 6.50 7.36
CA LEU A 124 -4.11 6.00 8.74
C LEU A 124 -4.68 4.58 8.82
N ILE A 125 -5.68 4.25 8.01
CA ILE A 125 -6.26 2.91 7.95
C ILE A 125 -5.25 1.92 7.34
N SER A 126 -4.53 2.31 6.27
CA SER A 126 -3.47 1.50 5.70
C SER A 126 -2.35 1.22 6.73
N LEU A 127 -1.95 2.24 7.47
CA LEU A 127 -0.98 2.10 8.57
C LEU A 127 -1.49 1.16 9.66
N ALA A 128 -2.76 1.30 10.09
CA ALA A 128 -3.36 0.42 11.07
C ALA A 128 -3.39 -1.05 10.59
N ASN A 129 -3.77 -1.29 9.33
CA ASN A 129 -3.76 -2.63 8.75
C ASN A 129 -2.34 -3.23 8.68
N ALA A 130 -1.32 -2.44 8.34
CA ALA A 130 0.07 -2.88 8.36
C ALA A 130 0.52 -3.29 9.78
N LEU A 131 0.13 -2.53 10.80
CA LEU A 131 0.42 -2.85 12.20
C LEU A 131 -0.30 -4.12 12.65
N LEU A 132 -1.57 -4.31 12.27
CA LEU A 132 -2.32 -5.54 12.57
C LEU A 132 -1.67 -6.77 11.93
N LEU A 133 -1.23 -6.66 10.67
CA LEU A 133 -0.48 -7.73 9.99
C LEU A 133 0.83 -8.06 10.69
N LEU A 134 1.58 -7.05 11.18
CA LEU A 134 2.82 -7.30 11.95
C LEU A 134 2.53 -8.05 13.25
N VAL A 135 1.44 -7.71 13.93
CA VAL A 135 1.02 -8.45 15.14
C VAL A 135 0.69 -9.89 14.77
N ALA A 136 -0.07 -10.13 13.69
CA ALA A 136 -0.40 -11.47 13.21
C ALA A 136 0.86 -12.30 12.89
N VAL A 137 1.83 -11.72 12.16
CA VAL A 137 3.12 -12.36 11.90
C VAL A 137 3.85 -12.71 13.20
N GLY A 138 3.85 -11.79 14.17
CA GLY A 138 4.44 -12.03 15.50
C GLY A 138 3.80 -13.22 16.22
N VAL A 139 2.48 -13.34 16.16
CA VAL A 139 1.72 -14.48 16.75
C VAL A 139 2.09 -15.77 16.02
N ILE A 140 2.11 -15.80 14.68
CA ILE A 140 2.50 -17.00 13.90
C ILE A 140 3.91 -17.47 14.29
N VAL A 141 4.87 -16.55 14.39
CA VAL A 141 6.25 -16.87 14.79
C VAL A 141 6.29 -17.42 16.22
N ALA A 142 5.62 -16.76 17.17
CA ALA A 142 5.58 -17.20 18.58
C ALA A 142 4.97 -18.60 18.71
N GLU A 143 3.87 -18.86 18.03
CA GLU A 143 3.20 -20.17 18.02
C GLU A 143 4.07 -21.24 17.36
N SER A 144 4.72 -20.91 16.24
CA SER A 144 5.64 -21.83 15.55
C SER A 144 6.84 -22.19 16.44
N VAL A 145 7.42 -21.22 17.16
CA VAL A 145 8.50 -21.48 18.12
C VAL A 145 8.02 -22.35 19.28
N HIS A 146 6.79 -22.14 19.76
CA HIS A 146 6.20 -22.99 20.80
C HIS A 146 6.01 -24.44 20.31
N LYS A 147 5.45 -24.64 19.13
CA LYS A 147 5.28 -25.97 18.50
C LYS A 147 6.61 -26.68 18.22
N LEU A 148 7.71 -25.92 17.97
CA LEU A 148 9.06 -26.52 17.85
C LEU A 148 9.57 -27.10 19.18
N ARG A 149 9.20 -26.47 20.30
CA ARG A 149 9.63 -26.91 21.64
C ARG A 149 8.76 -28.05 22.18
N GLU A 150 7.46 -28.01 21.89
CA GLU A 150 6.47 -28.96 22.36
C GLU A 150 5.60 -29.45 21.19
N PRO A 151 6.10 -30.41 20.39
CA PRO A 151 5.34 -30.96 19.27
C PRO A 151 4.07 -31.65 19.79
N ALA A 152 2.90 -31.09 19.47
CA ALA A 152 1.61 -31.71 19.80
C ALA A 152 1.10 -32.56 18.63
N ALA A 153 0.51 -33.71 18.95
CA ALA A 153 -0.19 -34.49 17.92
C ALA A 153 -1.46 -33.77 17.48
N ILE A 154 -1.55 -33.43 16.20
CA ILE A 154 -2.69 -32.72 15.61
C ILE A 154 -3.69 -33.76 15.11
N ASP A 155 -4.96 -33.68 15.53
CA ASP A 155 -6.04 -34.49 15.00
C ASP A 155 -6.48 -33.93 13.63
N GLY A 156 -5.98 -34.57 12.56
CA GLY A 156 -5.89 -33.97 11.22
C GLY A 156 -7.19 -33.93 10.43
N ALA A 157 -8.30 -34.52 10.87
CA ALA A 157 -9.46 -34.66 9.97
C ALA A 157 -10.37 -33.41 9.96
N VAL A 158 -10.71 -32.85 11.12
CA VAL A 158 -11.60 -31.68 11.22
C VAL A 158 -10.86 -30.41 10.78
N ILE A 159 -9.59 -30.29 11.19
CA ILE A 159 -8.73 -29.14 10.83
C ILE A 159 -8.49 -29.07 9.32
N SER A 160 -8.37 -30.22 8.63
CA SER A 160 -8.17 -30.25 7.18
C SER A 160 -9.39 -29.74 6.39
N TRP A 161 -10.62 -29.97 6.85
CA TRP A 161 -11.82 -29.49 6.19
C TRP A 161 -12.02 -27.98 6.35
N THR A 162 -11.84 -27.46 7.56
CA THR A 162 -11.95 -26.01 7.82
C THR A 162 -10.84 -25.25 7.08
N ALA A 163 -9.60 -25.74 7.11
CA ALA A 163 -8.50 -25.18 6.34
C ALA A 163 -8.78 -25.19 4.81
N GLY A 164 -9.39 -26.27 4.29
CA GLY A 164 -9.76 -26.36 2.87
C GLY A 164 -10.81 -25.32 2.47
N VAL A 165 -11.82 -25.06 3.30
CA VAL A 165 -12.83 -24.03 3.06
C VAL A 165 -12.21 -22.63 3.21
N GLY A 166 -11.37 -22.42 4.22
CA GLY A 166 -10.61 -21.18 4.41
C GLY A 166 -9.75 -20.84 3.19
N ILE A 167 -8.97 -21.82 2.65
CA ILE A 167 -8.20 -21.65 1.41
C ILE A 167 -9.07 -21.21 0.25
N LEU A 168 -10.27 -21.78 0.09
CA LEU A 168 -11.16 -21.43 -1.00
C LEU A 168 -11.67 -19.99 -0.84
N ILE A 169 -12.12 -19.60 0.34
CA ILE A 169 -12.72 -18.28 0.58
C ILE A 169 -11.64 -17.19 0.54
N ASN A 170 -10.56 -17.34 1.31
CA ASN A 170 -9.48 -16.37 1.37
C ASN A 170 -8.71 -16.32 0.05
N GLY A 171 -8.53 -17.46 -0.64
CA GLY A 171 -7.92 -17.53 -1.96
C GLY A 171 -8.73 -16.81 -3.03
N VAL A 172 -10.05 -17.02 -3.09
CA VAL A 172 -10.94 -16.28 -4.01
C VAL A 172 -10.91 -14.79 -3.69
N THR A 173 -10.98 -14.41 -2.42
CA THR A 173 -10.91 -13.00 -2.00
C THR A 173 -9.57 -12.38 -2.40
N THR A 174 -8.45 -13.08 -2.19
CA THR A 174 -7.10 -12.66 -2.63
C THR A 174 -7.05 -12.42 -4.14
N LEU A 175 -7.55 -13.36 -4.94
CA LEU A 175 -7.58 -13.20 -6.40
C LEU A 175 -8.45 -12.03 -6.86
N LEU A 176 -9.57 -11.77 -6.20
CA LEU A 176 -10.43 -10.62 -6.49
C LEU A 176 -9.76 -9.29 -6.16
N LEU A 177 -8.98 -9.22 -5.07
CA LEU A 177 -8.26 -8.01 -4.64
C LEU A 177 -6.96 -7.77 -5.42
N MET A 178 -6.39 -8.80 -6.05
CA MET A 178 -5.09 -8.76 -6.72
C MET A 178 -4.97 -7.63 -7.77
N ARG A 179 -6.05 -7.32 -8.48
CA ARG A 179 -6.02 -6.26 -9.50
C ARG A 179 -5.99 -4.84 -8.92
N GLY A 180 -6.56 -4.64 -7.73
CA GLY A 180 -6.64 -3.32 -7.09
C GLY A 180 -5.45 -2.97 -6.20
N GLN A 181 -4.62 -3.94 -5.81
CA GLN A 181 -3.54 -3.76 -4.83
C GLN A 181 -2.43 -2.79 -5.28
N LYS A 182 -2.23 -2.63 -6.60
CA LYS A 182 -1.18 -1.75 -7.13
C LYS A 182 -1.55 -0.26 -7.07
N GLY A 183 -2.83 0.07 -6.99
CA GLY A 183 -3.31 1.45 -7.05
C GLY A 183 -3.71 2.07 -5.72
N ASP A 184 -3.85 1.29 -4.64
CA ASP A 184 -4.28 1.78 -3.33
C ASP A 184 -3.70 0.94 -2.19
N LEU A 185 -3.01 1.59 -1.24
CA LEU A 185 -2.40 0.93 -0.08
C LEU A 185 -3.42 0.22 0.82
N ASN A 186 -4.67 0.71 0.90
CA ASN A 186 -5.71 0.03 1.67
C ASN A 186 -6.09 -1.31 1.01
N ILE A 187 -6.23 -1.33 -0.33
CA ILE A 187 -6.49 -2.56 -1.08
C ILE A 187 -5.29 -3.50 -0.99
N ARG A 188 -4.06 -2.96 -1.03
CA ARG A 188 -2.83 -3.74 -0.84
C ARG A 188 -2.78 -4.37 0.55
N GLY A 189 -3.15 -3.62 1.60
CA GLY A 189 -3.26 -4.15 2.96
C GLY A 189 -4.25 -5.30 3.06
N ALA A 190 -5.46 -5.14 2.51
CA ALA A 190 -6.47 -6.19 2.47
C ALA A 190 -6.02 -7.42 1.67
N PHE A 191 -5.36 -7.20 0.52
CA PHE A 191 -4.79 -8.28 -0.29
C PHE A 191 -3.73 -9.07 0.48
N LEU A 192 -2.78 -8.38 1.13
CA LEU A 192 -1.70 -9.02 1.90
C LEU A 192 -2.27 -9.83 3.07
N HIS A 193 -3.31 -9.32 3.72
CA HIS A 193 -3.98 -10.02 4.81
C HIS A 193 -4.61 -11.33 4.34
N MET A 194 -5.48 -11.28 3.32
CA MET A 194 -6.12 -12.46 2.74
C MET A 194 -5.12 -13.44 2.12
N ALA A 195 -4.04 -12.94 1.52
CA ALA A 195 -2.97 -13.78 0.97
C ALA A 195 -2.20 -14.50 2.07
N ALA A 196 -1.92 -13.81 3.20
CA ALA A 196 -1.29 -14.39 4.38
C ALA A 196 -2.10 -15.58 4.91
N ASP A 197 -3.40 -15.40 5.12
CA ASP A 197 -4.30 -16.44 5.63
C ASP A 197 -4.40 -17.62 4.67
N THR A 198 -4.45 -17.34 3.37
CA THR A 198 -4.42 -18.38 2.33
C THR A 198 -3.11 -19.19 2.38
N LEU A 199 -1.95 -18.50 2.51
CA LEU A 199 -0.64 -19.15 2.56
C LEU A 199 -0.46 -19.99 3.82
N VAL A 200 -0.89 -19.47 4.99
CA VAL A 200 -0.88 -20.22 6.24
C VAL A 200 -1.74 -21.47 6.12
N SER A 201 -2.95 -21.36 5.60
CA SER A 201 -3.87 -22.49 5.43
C SER A 201 -3.31 -23.55 4.45
N ILE A 202 -2.68 -23.12 3.33
CA ILE A 202 -1.97 -24.04 2.40
C ILE A 202 -0.81 -24.72 3.11
N GLY A 203 -0.03 -23.99 3.89
CA GLY A 203 1.08 -24.53 4.68
C GLY A 203 0.63 -25.61 5.65
N VAL A 204 -0.49 -25.36 6.37
CA VAL A 204 -1.10 -26.34 7.29
C VAL A 204 -1.51 -27.62 6.54
N VAL A 205 -2.14 -27.51 5.36
CA VAL A 205 -2.53 -28.68 4.56
C VAL A 205 -1.30 -29.45 4.06
N ILE A 206 -0.27 -28.77 3.54
CA ILE A 206 0.98 -29.41 3.12
C ILE A 206 1.66 -30.10 4.28
N SER A 207 1.80 -29.42 5.42
CA SER A 207 2.38 -29.98 6.65
C SER A 207 1.60 -31.21 7.12
N GLY A 208 0.28 -31.15 7.12
CA GLY A 208 -0.60 -32.28 7.48
C GLY A 208 -0.40 -33.49 6.59
N ILE A 209 -0.27 -33.31 5.27
CA ILE A 209 0.02 -34.40 4.31
C ILE A 209 1.40 -35.01 4.58
N VAL A 210 2.42 -34.18 4.75
CA VAL A 210 3.79 -34.66 5.04
C VAL A 210 3.84 -35.41 6.35
N ILE A 211 3.25 -34.88 7.42
CA ILE A 211 3.19 -35.51 8.75
C ILE A 211 2.50 -36.87 8.67
N LYS A 212 1.40 -36.97 7.94
CA LYS A 212 0.66 -38.23 7.78
C LYS A 212 1.51 -39.32 7.12
N HIS A 213 2.39 -38.98 6.17
CA HIS A 213 3.22 -39.93 5.44
C HIS A 213 4.57 -40.21 6.10
N THR A 214 5.13 -39.24 6.82
CA THR A 214 6.51 -39.34 7.35
C THR A 214 6.59 -39.40 8.87
N GLY A 215 5.55 -38.96 9.57
CA GLY A 215 5.58 -38.78 11.03
C GLY A 215 6.42 -37.59 11.51
N TRP A 216 6.85 -36.70 10.63
CA TRP A 216 7.71 -35.54 10.95
C TRP A 216 6.88 -34.35 11.42
N PHE A 217 6.59 -34.25 12.69
CA PHE A 217 5.81 -33.13 13.27
C PHE A 217 6.52 -31.78 13.20
N ILE A 218 7.85 -31.75 13.05
CA ILE A 218 8.66 -30.52 12.98
C ILE A 218 8.42 -29.74 11.66
N ILE A 219 7.85 -30.36 10.63
CA ILE A 219 7.63 -29.72 9.33
C ILE A 219 6.62 -28.56 9.44
N ASP A 220 5.57 -28.70 10.27
CA ASP A 220 4.54 -27.68 10.44
C ASP A 220 5.11 -26.32 10.94
N PRO A 221 5.81 -26.27 12.08
CA PRO A 221 6.39 -24.99 12.52
C PRO A 221 7.47 -24.44 11.58
N ILE A 222 8.22 -25.30 10.86
CA ILE A 222 9.19 -24.82 9.86
C ILE A 222 8.48 -24.11 8.71
N VAL A 223 7.46 -24.74 8.13
CA VAL A 223 6.66 -24.17 7.04
C VAL A 223 6.01 -22.85 7.50
N SER A 224 5.44 -22.83 8.71
CA SER A 224 4.83 -21.64 9.28
C SER A 224 5.82 -20.48 9.44
N ILE A 225 7.06 -20.75 9.88
CA ILE A 225 8.12 -19.71 9.98
C ILE A 225 8.50 -19.20 8.59
N VAL A 226 8.66 -20.08 7.60
CA VAL A 226 8.96 -19.65 6.22
C VAL A 226 7.86 -18.75 5.66
N ILE A 227 6.60 -19.12 5.87
CA ILE A 227 5.45 -18.31 5.46
C ILE A 227 5.44 -16.96 6.20
N ALA A 228 5.68 -16.97 7.52
CA ALA A 228 5.75 -15.75 8.32
C ALA A 228 6.82 -14.77 7.80
N VAL A 229 7.99 -15.27 7.36
CA VAL A 229 9.04 -14.43 6.75
C VAL A 229 8.57 -13.82 5.43
N VAL A 230 7.89 -14.59 4.56
CA VAL A 230 7.36 -14.08 3.29
C VAL A 230 6.33 -12.97 3.54
N ILE A 231 5.40 -13.19 4.48
CA ILE A 231 4.39 -12.19 4.86
C ILE A 231 5.05 -10.95 5.46
N LEU A 232 6.06 -11.13 6.30
CA LEU A 232 6.79 -10.02 6.94
C LEU A 232 7.39 -9.06 5.92
N VAL A 233 7.99 -9.58 4.84
CA VAL A 233 8.60 -8.75 3.78
C VAL A 233 7.56 -7.83 3.14
N GLY A 234 6.40 -8.37 2.69
CA GLY A 234 5.34 -7.56 2.10
C GLY A 234 4.69 -6.58 3.08
N THR A 235 4.53 -7.01 4.34
CA THR A 235 3.97 -6.18 5.40
C THR A 235 4.90 -5.03 5.78
N TRP A 236 6.22 -5.28 5.80
CA TRP A 236 7.22 -4.25 6.08
C TRP A 236 7.20 -3.14 5.04
N GLU A 237 7.09 -3.51 3.76
CA GLU A 237 6.96 -2.55 2.66
C GLU A 237 5.68 -1.71 2.82
N LEU A 238 4.52 -2.36 3.05
CA LEU A 238 3.27 -1.65 3.31
C LEU A 238 3.37 -0.69 4.51
N LEU A 239 4.01 -1.12 5.60
CA LEU A 239 4.22 -0.28 6.79
C LEU A 239 5.09 0.93 6.47
N ARG A 240 6.20 0.72 5.78
CA ARG A 240 7.14 1.78 5.38
C ARG A 240 6.43 2.81 4.49
N ASP A 241 5.68 2.36 3.48
CA ASP A 241 4.96 3.23 2.55
C ASP A 241 3.87 4.02 3.27
N SER A 242 3.05 3.34 4.09
CA SER A 242 2.01 4.00 4.89
C SER A 242 2.59 5.01 5.88
N MET A 243 3.72 4.70 6.52
CA MET A 243 4.42 5.61 7.43
C MET A 243 4.96 6.83 6.69
N ARG A 244 5.57 6.64 5.51
CA ARG A 244 6.07 7.73 4.66
C ARG A 244 4.93 8.71 4.34
N LEU A 245 3.77 8.20 3.87
CA LEU A 245 2.63 9.05 3.55
C LEU A 245 2.00 9.70 4.80
N ALA A 246 2.01 9.03 5.94
CA ALA A 246 1.50 9.58 7.21
C ALA A 246 2.35 10.76 7.71
N LEU A 247 3.65 10.75 7.41
CA LEU A 247 4.62 11.79 7.77
C LEU A 247 4.79 12.86 6.66
N ASP A 248 3.84 12.97 5.74
CA ASP A 248 3.89 13.90 4.61
C ASP A 248 5.11 13.72 3.69
N GLY A 249 5.67 12.50 3.64
CA GLY A 249 6.74 12.16 2.71
C GLY A 249 6.23 12.05 1.28
N VAL A 250 7.16 12.22 0.33
CA VAL A 250 6.87 12.10 -1.10
C VAL A 250 6.43 10.67 -1.42
N PRO A 251 5.30 10.48 -2.15
CA PRO A 251 4.86 9.16 -2.63
C PRO A 251 5.95 8.47 -3.45
N GLU A 252 6.05 7.14 -3.36
CA GLU A 252 7.14 6.38 -4.00
C GLU A 252 7.14 6.47 -5.53
N CYS A 253 5.95 6.67 -6.12
CA CYS A 253 5.78 6.82 -7.58
C CYS A 253 6.07 8.22 -8.11
N ILE A 254 6.48 9.18 -7.27
CA ILE A 254 6.78 10.55 -7.69
C ILE A 254 8.26 10.84 -7.47
N GLU A 255 8.96 11.12 -8.57
CA GLU A 255 10.36 11.56 -8.53
C GLU A 255 10.39 13.10 -8.48
N VAL A 256 10.90 13.66 -7.38
CA VAL A 256 10.92 15.12 -7.14
C VAL A 256 11.71 15.85 -8.21
N ASP A 257 12.84 15.29 -8.63
CA ASP A 257 13.72 15.87 -9.66
C ASP A 257 13.03 15.91 -11.04
N GLU A 258 12.24 14.89 -11.38
CA GLU A 258 11.47 14.84 -12.63
C GLU A 258 10.36 15.89 -12.64
N VAL A 259 9.65 16.05 -11.50
CA VAL A 259 8.62 17.08 -11.33
C VAL A 259 9.24 18.47 -11.43
N ALA A 260 10.35 18.73 -10.73
CA ALA A 260 11.05 20.02 -10.80
C ALA A 260 11.52 20.34 -12.23
N GLN A 261 12.06 19.35 -12.94
CA GLN A 261 12.48 19.50 -14.33
C GLN A 261 11.30 19.81 -15.26
N THR A 262 10.17 19.10 -15.10
CA THR A 262 8.96 19.35 -15.89
C THR A 262 8.44 20.77 -15.65
N MET A 263 8.42 21.23 -14.39
CA MET A 263 8.00 22.59 -14.06
C MET A 263 8.94 23.63 -14.67
N SER A 264 10.25 23.40 -14.66
CA SER A 264 11.25 24.32 -15.22
C SER A 264 11.26 24.38 -16.75
N GLN A 265 10.61 23.42 -17.44
CA GLN A 265 10.47 23.41 -18.90
C GLN A 265 9.26 24.19 -19.39
N VAL A 266 8.39 24.66 -18.49
CA VAL A 266 7.24 25.48 -18.87
C VAL A 266 7.75 26.86 -19.32
N GLU A 267 7.22 27.37 -20.42
CA GLU A 267 7.58 28.67 -20.99
C GLU A 267 7.39 29.79 -19.95
N HIS A 268 8.30 30.74 -19.91
CA HIS A 268 8.38 31.85 -18.94
C HIS A 268 8.74 31.46 -17.49
N VAL A 269 9.07 30.20 -17.20
CA VAL A 269 9.60 29.78 -15.89
C VAL A 269 11.13 29.91 -15.91
N THR A 270 11.68 30.68 -14.96
CA THR A 270 13.13 30.88 -14.82
C THR A 270 13.73 30.11 -13.66
N ASP A 271 13.00 29.91 -12.57
CA ASP A 271 13.42 29.12 -11.40
C ASP A 271 12.23 28.45 -10.72
N VAL A 272 12.49 27.29 -10.09
CA VAL A 272 11.53 26.55 -9.28
C VAL A 272 12.18 26.19 -7.95
N HIS A 273 11.62 26.61 -6.84
CA HIS A 273 12.15 26.35 -5.51
C HIS A 273 11.04 26.15 -4.47
N HIS A 274 11.37 25.82 -3.22
CA HIS A 274 10.43 25.48 -2.15
C HIS A 274 9.38 24.44 -2.59
N LEU A 275 9.85 23.43 -3.32
CA LEU A 275 9.01 22.36 -3.85
C LEU A 275 8.73 21.33 -2.75
N HIS A 276 7.47 21.23 -2.34
CA HIS A 276 7.00 20.23 -1.39
C HIS A 276 5.91 19.38 -2.02
N ILE A 277 6.03 18.05 -1.90
CA ILE A 277 5.06 17.08 -2.44
C ILE A 277 4.68 16.11 -1.33
N TRP A 278 3.39 15.91 -1.14
CA TRP A 278 2.87 14.97 -0.13
C TRP A 278 1.58 14.30 -0.57
N ALA A 279 1.20 13.20 0.09
CA ALA A 279 -0.07 12.53 -0.14
C ALA A 279 -1.19 13.11 0.72
N MET A 280 -2.32 13.48 0.10
CA MET A 280 -3.56 13.81 0.81
C MET A 280 -4.35 12.57 1.18
N SER A 281 -4.28 11.53 0.35
CA SER A 281 -4.87 10.20 0.55
C SER A 281 -3.95 9.14 -0.02
N THR A 282 -4.34 7.87 0.01
CA THR A 282 -3.59 6.79 -0.64
C THR A 282 -3.59 6.88 -2.17
N THR A 283 -4.38 7.80 -2.76
CA THR A 283 -4.56 7.92 -4.22
C THR A 283 -4.52 9.36 -4.73
N GLU A 284 -4.39 10.35 -3.85
CA GLU A 284 -4.38 11.75 -4.24
C GLU A 284 -3.16 12.48 -3.63
N ASN A 285 -2.44 13.22 -4.47
CA ASN A 285 -1.22 13.92 -4.10
C ASN A 285 -1.42 15.44 -4.22
N ALA A 286 -0.70 16.17 -3.37
CA ALA A 286 -0.65 17.63 -3.38
C ALA A 286 0.79 18.13 -3.52
N LEU A 287 0.91 19.36 -4.03
CA LEU A 287 2.17 20.06 -4.21
C LEU A 287 2.04 21.52 -3.83
N THR A 288 3.07 22.06 -3.20
CA THR A 288 3.33 23.50 -3.14
C THR A 288 4.69 23.80 -3.74
N ALA A 289 4.81 24.90 -4.47
CA ALA A 289 6.07 25.35 -5.04
C ALA A 289 6.05 26.88 -5.23
N HIS A 290 7.24 27.48 -5.20
CA HIS A 290 7.49 28.84 -5.65
C HIS A 290 8.10 28.77 -7.06
N VAL A 291 7.59 29.61 -7.95
CA VAL A 291 7.98 29.64 -9.36
C VAL A 291 8.27 31.07 -9.78
N VAL A 292 9.51 31.32 -10.16
CA VAL A 292 9.93 32.63 -10.67
C VAL A 292 9.62 32.70 -12.15
N VAL A 293 9.00 33.79 -12.59
CA VAL A 293 8.65 34.05 -13.99
C VAL A 293 9.37 35.29 -14.53
N ASP A 294 9.73 35.24 -15.80
CA ASP A 294 10.37 36.37 -16.49
C ASP A 294 9.37 37.47 -16.95
N ASP A 295 8.06 37.12 -17.06
CA ASP A 295 6.98 38.04 -17.39
C ASP A 295 5.77 37.83 -16.46
N GLU A 296 5.51 38.81 -15.59
CA GLU A 296 4.37 38.80 -14.67
C GLU A 296 3.00 38.80 -15.38
N HIS A 297 2.93 39.32 -16.61
CA HIS A 297 1.70 39.33 -17.39
C HIS A 297 1.27 37.92 -17.80
N GLU A 298 2.24 36.99 -17.95
CA GLU A 298 2.00 35.59 -18.29
C GLU A 298 1.74 34.69 -17.07
N ALA A 299 1.79 35.20 -15.84
CA ALA A 299 1.63 34.43 -14.57
C ALA A 299 0.38 33.53 -14.56
N SER A 300 -0.72 33.96 -15.18
CA SER A 300 -1.96 33.18 -15.23
C SER A 300 -1.85 32.00 -16.21
N ALA A 301 -1.21 32.21 -17.38
CA ALA A 301 -0.98 31.18 -18.39
C ALA A 301 0.03 30.15 -17.87
N VAL A 302 1.14 30.62 -17.29
CA VAL A 302 2.17 29.76 -16.66
C VAL A 302 1.55 28.89 -15.57
N ARG A 303 0.75 29.44 -14.66
CA ARG A 303 0.08 28.67 -13.60
C ARG A 303 -0.83 27.58 -14.17
N LYS A 304 -1.54 27.87 -15.26
CA LYS A 304 -2.39 26.89 -15.92
C LYS A 304 -1.56 25.76 -16.55
N ALA A 305 -0.53 26.12 -17.31
CA ALA A 305 0.37 25.15 -17.94
C ALA A 305 1.06 24.26 -16.92
N LEU A 306 1.57 24.84 -15.81
CA LEU A 306 2.15 24.09 -14.70
C LEU A 306 1.15 23.08 -14.10
N LYS A 307 -0.10 23.46 -13.86
CA LYS A 307 -1.12 22.54 -13.32
C LYS A 307 -1.46 21.40 -14.28
N GLU A 308 -1.48 21.67 -15.58
CA GLU A 308 -1.67 20.64 -16.60
C GLU A 308 -0.49 19.66 -16.64
N ALA A 309 0.74 20.16 -16.63
CA ALA A 309 1.95 19.32 -16.58
C ALA A 309 2.02 18.48 -15.28
N LEU A 310 1.72 19.07 -14.12
CA LEU A 310 1.72 18.38 -12.83
C LEU A 310 0.64 17.28 -12.74
N HIS A 311 -0.46 17.44 -13.47
CA HIS A 311 -1.51 16.41 -13.51
C HIS A 311 -1.01 15.11 -14.18
N GLU A 312 -0.12 15.19 -15.15
CA GLU A 312 0.50 14.04 -15.81
C GLU A 312 1.39 13.23 -14.83
N HIS A 313 1.96 13.92 -13.81
CA HIS A 313 2.73 13.31 -12.73
C HIS A 313 1.86 12.83 -11.55
N GLY A 314 0.53 12.78 -11.70
CA GLY A 314 -0.38 12.31 -10.64
C GLY A 314 -0.58 13.31 -9.48
N ILE A 315 -0.25 14.60 -9.70
CA ILE A 315 -0.45 15.67 -8.72
C ILE A 315 -1.76 16.37 -9.04
N THR A 316 -2.79 16.11 -8.24
CA THR A 316 -4.15 16.62 -8.48
C THR A 316 -4.44 17.94 -7.79
N HIS A 317 -3.63 18.31 -6.78
CA HIS A 317 -3.80 19.55 -6.02
C HIS A 317 -2.48 20.31 -5.95
N ALA A 318 -2.34 21.37 -6.76
CA ALA A 318 -1.14 22.20 -6.77
C ALA A 318 -1.45 23.63 -6.34
N THR A 319 -0.70 24.14 -5.36
CA THR A 319 -0.65 25.55 -4.96
C THR A 319 0.70 26.09 -5.41
N ILE A 320 0.68 27.05 -6.34
CA ILE A 320 1.88 27.61 -6.96
C ILE A 320 1.88 29.11 -6.63
N GLU A 321 2.90 29.53 -5.91
CA GLU A 321 3.21 30.94 -5.69
C GLU A 321 4.08 31.41 -6.87
N ILE A 322 3.64 32.45 -7.56
CA ILE A 322 4.39 33.05 -8.66
C ILE A 322 5.15 34.25 -8.10
N GLU A 323 6.45 34.27 -8.34
CA GLU A 323 7.38 35.32 -7.93
C GLU A 323 7.99 35.99 -9.17
N SER A 324 8.33 37.27 -9.04
CA SER A 324 9.16 37.98 -10.01
C SER A 324 10.64 37.93 -9.62
N ASP A 325 11.53 38.14 -10.58
CA ASP A 325 13.00 38.13 -10.34
C ASP A 325 13.45 39.07 -9.20
N ASN A 326 12.64 40.09 -8.87
CA ASN A 326 12.93 41.09 -7.83
C ASN A 326 12.39 40.71 -6.44
N GLU A 327 11.54 39.68 -6.34
CA GLU A 327 10.83 39.28 -5.11
C GLU A 327 11.25 37.90 -4.58
N CYS A 328 12.36 37.37 -5.09
CA CYS A 328 12.82 36.03 -4.74
C CYS A 328 13.01 35.90 -3.21
N CYS A 329 12.27 34.97 -2.59
CA CYS A 329 12.40 34.66 -1.19
C CYS A 329 13.75 34.00 -0.86
N ASP A 330 14.15 33.97 0.43
CA ASP A 330 15.35 33.26 0.88
C ASP A 330 15.28 31.77 0.49
N LYS A 331 16.18 31.34 -0.40
CA LYS A 331 16.26 29.96 -0.98
C LYS A 331 16.58 28.85 0.05
N LYS A 332 16.39 29.10 1.34
CA LYS A 332 16.64 28.12 2.41
C LYS A 332 15.34 27.70 3.07
N CYS A 333 14.86 26.52 2.69
CA CYS A 333 14.03 25.69 3.56
C CYS A 333 14.88 24.65 4.28
#